data_36eb08a516a756914ac7b2f82b2470dd
#
_entry.id   36eb08a516a756914ac7b2f82b2470dd
#
_cell.length_a   1.000
_cell.length_b   1.000
_cell.length_c   1.000
_cell.angle_alpha   90.00
_cell.angle_beta   90.00
_cell.angle_gamma   90.00
#
_symmetry.space_group_name_H-M   'P 1'
#
loop_
_entity.id
_entity.type
_entity.pdbx_description
1 polymer ?
#
loop_
_entity_poly.entity_id
_entity_poly.type
_entity_poly.pdbx_seq_one_letter_code
_entity_poly.pdbx_strand_id
1 'polypeptide(L)'
;MSIMVEVYGDYAAFNRPELKVERMTYDVITPSAARGILDAILWHPGMRWVVDKIYVLSPIQYANIRRNEVKSKISARNVRTVMNGRKNDLYIDAQADIQQRAALVLKNVHYVLEAHFDMTDKASPTDSPAKFQEMMKRRLEKGQCYHQPYFGCREFPAKFRKWEFKTVNTAYPNTTKELGLMLYDMDYGKGEITPMYFNAVLKNGVLDLTNCEVYR
;
A
#
# COMPACT_ATOMS: atom_id res chain seq x y z
N MET A 1 10.07 -6.50 18.84
CA MET A 1 9.74 -7.90 18.45
C MET A 1 9.04 -7.83 17.11
N SER A 2 9.59 -8.44 16.06
CA SER A 2 9.03 -8.37 14.71
C SER A 2 7.96 -9.45 14.50
N ILE A 3 7.03 -9.17 13.61
CA ILE A 3 6.04 -10.11 13.09
C ILE A 3 6.24 -10.28 11.60
N MET A 4 5.90 -11.47 11.13
CA MET A 4 5.96 -11.79 9.70
C MET A 4 4.57 -12.15 9.19
N VAL A 5 4.13 -11.44 8.16
CA VAL A 5 2.81 -11.59 7.54
C VAL A 5 2.98 -11.92 6.07
N GLU A 6 2.44 -13.06 5.65
CA GLU A 6 2.36 -13.44 4.25
C GLU A 6 1.16 -12.75 3.61
N VAL A 7 1.37 -12.13 2.44
CA VAL A 7 0.33 -11.42 1.69
C VAL A 7 0.42 -11.78 0.21
N TYR A 8 -0.71 -12.08 -0.42
CA TYR A 8 -0.75 -12.51 -1.81
C TYR A 8 -2.06 -12.16 -2.51
N GLY A 9 -2.01 -12.05 -3.83
CA GLY A 9 -3.19 -11.73 -4.65
C GLY A 9 -2.90 -11.80 -6.14
N ASP A 10 -3.96 -11.72 -6.93
CA ASP A 10 -3.89 -11.91 -8.38
C ASP A 10 -3.29 -10.69 -9.07
N TYR A 11 -3.61 -9.49 -8.59
CA TYR A 11 -3.13 -8.22 -9.15
C TYR A 11 -2.72 -7.22 -8.06
N ALA A 12 -1.83 -6.28 -8.43
CA ALA A 12 -1.45 -5.15 -7.60
C ALA A 12 -1.13 -3.92 -8.46
N ALA A 13 -1.44 -2.72 -7.92
CA ALA A 13 -1.09 -1.46 -8.56
C ALA A 13 -0.55 -0.46 -7.54
N PHE A 14 0.76 -0.43 -7.38
CA PHE A 14 1.48 0.54 -6.56
C PHE A 14 1.89 1.70 -7.45
N ASN A 15 0.93 2.56 -7.78
CA ASN A 15 1.07 3.57 -8.82
C ASN A 15 2.18 4.57 -8.53
N ARG A 16 2.99 4.84 -9.54
CA ARG A 16 4.00 5.90 -9.52
C ARG A 16 3.31 7.27 -9.52
N PRO A 17 3.62 8.16 -8.57
CA PRO A 17 2.92 9.44 -8.43
C PRO A 17 3.15 10.40 -9.61
N GLU A 18 4.23 10.23 -10.35
CA GLU A 18 4.57 11.00 -11.55
C GLU A 18 3.69 10.65 -12.77
N LEU A 19 3.10 9.44 -12.81
CA LEU A 19 2.29 8.95 -13.94
C LEU A 19 0.79 9.04 -13.60
N LYS A 20 0.21 10.22 -13.76
CA LYS A 20 -1.16 10.52 -13.33
C LYS A 20 -2.24 10.04 -14.30
N VAL A 21 -1.95 9.95 -15.58
CA VAL A 21 -2.92 9.63 -16.64
C VAL A 21 -2.88 8.15 -17.01
N GLU A 22 -1.74 7.67 -17.47
CA GLU A 22 -1.50 6.25 -17.68
C GLU A 22 -0.76 5.71 -16.46
N ARG A 23 -1.48 4.93 -15.67
CA ARG A 23 -0.95 4.46 -14.40
C ARG A 23 0.06 3.34 -14.61
N MET A 24 1.20 3.47 -13.97
CA MET A 24 2.24 2.46 -13.97
C MET A 24 2.60 2.09 -12.54
N THR A 25 2.63 0.80 -12.24
CA THR A 25 3.01 0.29 -10.93
C THR A 25 4.52 0.34 -10.72
N TYR A 26 4.97 0.43 -9.46
CA TYR A 26 6.31 0.01 -9.07
C TYR A 26 6.47 -1.50 -9.26
N ASP A 27 7.71 -1.95 -9.34
CA ASP A 27 8.08 -3.36 -9.59
C ASP A 27 7.69 -4.29 -8.41
N VAL A 28 7.64 -3.75 -7.21
CA VAL A 28 7.25 -4.46 -5.98
C VAL A 28 6.38 -3.55 -5.10
N ILE A 29 5.81 -4.13 -4.06
CA ILE A 29 5.03 -3.37 -3.06
C ILE A 29 5.89 -2.27 -2.43
N THR A 30 5.34 -1.06 -2.32
CA THR A 30 5.98 0.06 -1.62
C THR A 30 5.89 -0.11 -0.10
N PRO A 31 6.85 0.43 0.68
CA PRO A 31 6.79 0.39 2.14
C PRO A 31 5.48 0.97 2.70
N SER A 32 4.99 2.08 2.14
CA SER A 32 3.70 2.68 2.52
C SER A 32 2.51 1.76 2.26
N ALA A 33 2.49 1.05 1.12
CA ALA A 33 1.42 0.09 0.82
C ALA A 33 1.49 -1.14 1.75
N ALA A 34 2.70 -1.63 2.05
CA ALA A 34 2.91 -2.71 3.01
C ALA A 34 2.41 -2.33 4.41
N ARG A 35 2.76 -1.11 4.89
CA ARG A 35 2.21 -0.57 6.13
C ARG A 35 0.69 -0.46 6.09
N GLY A 36 0.12 0.02 4.98
CA GLY A 36 -1.32 0.12 4.79
C GLY A 36 -2.04 -1.22 4.89
N ILE A 37 -1.42 -2.33 4.45
CA ILE A 37 -1.96 -3.69 4.65
C ILE A 37 -1.96 -4.07 6.13
N LEU A 38 -0.87 -3.79 6.86
CA LEU A 38 -0.79 -4.06 8.29
C LEU A 38 -1.81 -3.23 9.08
N ASP A 39 -1.97 -1.94 8.75
CA ASP A 39 -2.99 -1.05 9.31
C ASP A 39 -4.41 -1.57 9.04
N ALA A 40 -4.67 -2.11 7.84
CA ALA A 40 -5.95 -2.70 7.49
C ALA A 40 -6.28 -3.94 8.34
N ILE A 41 -5.28 -4.73 8.72
CA ILE A 41 -5.43 -5.87 9.62
C ILE A 41 -5.63 -5.39 11.05
N LEU A 42 -4.72 -4.56 11.56
CA LEU A 42 -4.75 -4.03 12.92
C LEU A 42 -4.22 -2.59 12.95
N TRP A 43 -5.10 -1.65 13.20
CA TRP A 43 -4.76 -0.26 13.47
C TRP A 43 -5.24 0.15 14.87
N HIS A 44 -4.44 0.94 15.57
CA HIS A 44 -4.80 1.57 16.84
C HIS A 44 -4.03 2.89 16.99
N PRO A 45 -4.65 3.97 17.53
CA PRO A 45 -3.96 5.25 17.68
C PRO A 45 -2.70 5.18 18.57
N GLY A 46 -2.65 4.23 19.50
CA GLY A 46 -1.52 4.01 20.40
C GLY A 46 -0.34 3.24 19.80
N MET A 47 -0.40 2.85 18.52
CA MET A 47 0.68 2.14 17.84
C MET A 47 0.85 2.61 16.39
N ARG A 48 2.06 2.45 15.86
CA ARG A 48 2.40 2.71 14.46
C ARG A 48 3.23 1.57 13.90
N TRP A 49 2.80 0.99 12.79
CA TRP A 49 3.56 -0.03 12.08
C TRP A 49 4.80 0.54 11.40
N VAL A 50 5.90 -0.19 11.51
CA VAL A 50 7.18 0.05 10.81
C VAL A 50 7.52 -1.23 10.05
N VAL A 51 7.69 -1.10 8.74
CA VAL A 51 8.08 -2.23 7.88
C VAL A 51 9.60 -2.32 7.86
N ASP A 52 10.13 -3.46 8.27
CA ASP A 52 11.58 -3.71 8.34
C ASP A 52 12.10 -4.30 7.04
N LYS A 53 11.42 -5.35 6.52
CA LYS A 53 11.79 -6.03 5.28
C LYS A 53 10.59 -6.50 4.50
N ILE A 54 10.76 -6.52 3.20
CA ILE A 54 9.78 -7.08 2.25
C ILE A 54 10.48 -8.17 1.45
N TYR A 55 9.99 -9.39 1.57
CA TYR A 55 10.48 -10.55 0.82
C TYR A 55 9.57 -10.78 -0.39
N VAL A 56 10.16 -10.91 -1.57
CA VAL A 56 9.44 -11.13 -2.83
C VAL A 56 9.45 -12.62 -3.16
N LEU A 57 8.30 -13.27 -3.07
CA LEU A 57 8.15 -14.72 -3.23
C LEU A 57 7.75 -15.13 -4.64
N SER A 58 7.18 -14.22 -5.43
CA SER A 58 6.83 -14.47 -6.84
C SER A 58 7.68 -13.62 -7.78
N PRO A 59 8.01 -14.11 -8.98
CA PRO A 59 8.66 -13.29 -9.99
C PRO A 59 7.81 -12.06 -10.34
N ILE A 60 8.49 -10.93 -10.59
CA ILE A 60 7.84 -9.69 -11.03
C ILE A 60 7.26 -9.93 -12.42
N GLN A 61 5.95 -9.82 -12.53
CA GLN A 61 5.22 -10.00 -13.79
C GLN A 61 4.21 -8.86 -13.94
N TYR A 62 4.09 -8.35 -15.16
CA TYR A 62 3.18 -7.27 -15.50
C TYR A 62 1.99 -7.75 -16.30
N ALA A 63 0.87 -7.04 -16.16
CA ALA A 63 -0.30 -7.13 -17.01
C ALA A 63 -0.78 -5.72 -17.37
N ASN A 64 -1.35 -5.58 -18.55
CA ASN A 64 -1.97 -4.33 -18.97
C ASN A 64 -3.48 -4.46 -18.81
N ILE A 65 -4.09 -3.56 -18.06
CA ILE A 65 -5.54 -3.49 -17.84
C ILE A 65 -6.06 -2.20 -18.45
N ARG A 66 -7.04 -2.32 -19.34
CA ARG A 66 -7.76 -1.18 -19.89
C ARG A 66 -9.07 -0.97 -19.16
N ARG A 67 -9.35 0.27 -18.79
CA ARG A 67 -10.56 0.65 -18.05
C ARG A 67 -11.23 1.84 -18.71
N ASN A 68 -12.55 1.81 -18.67
CA ASN A 68 -13.33 2.99 -18.98
C ASN A 68 -13.41 3.84 -17.71
N GLU A 69 -12.87 5.04 -17.79
CA GLU A 69 -12.89 6.02 -16.70
C GLU A 69 -13.65 7.27 -17.15
N VAL A 70 -14.21 8.00 -16.21
CA VAL A 70 -14.82 9.30 -16.48
C VAL A 70 -13.71 10.33 -16.56
N LYS A 71 -13.66 11.08 -17.67
CA LYS A 71 -12.63 12.08 -17.97
C LYS A 71 -12.72 13.30 -17.07
N SER A 72 -13.95 13.82 -16.88
CA SER A 72 -14.20 15.07 -16.19
C SER A 72 -14.25 14.88 -14.67
N LYS A 73 -13.96 15.97 -13.96
CA LYS A 73 -14.18 16.08 -12.52
C LYS A 73 -15.33 17.02 -12.27
N ILE A 74 -16.14 16.74 -11.25
CA ILE A 74 -17.20 17.65 -10.84
C ILE A 74 -16.60 19.01 -10.43
N SER A 75 -17.21 20.11 -10.92
CA SER A 75 -16.72 21.45 -10.65
C SER A 75 -17.08 21.88 -9.23
N ALA A 76 -16.06 22.15 -8.38
CA ALA A 76 -16.26 22.70 -7.04
C ALA A 76 -17.05 24.04 -7.06
N ARG A 77 -16.91 24.86 -8.13
CA ARG A 77 -17.69 26.07 -8.33
C ARG A 77 -19.18 25.77 -8.51
N ASN A 78 -19.50 24.74 -9.33
CA ASN A 78 -20.90 24.33 -9.55
C ASN A 78 -21.53 23.79 -8.26
N VAL A 79 -20.77 22.99 -7.50
CA VAL A 79 -21.19 22.50 -6.19
C VAL A 79 -21.53 23.66 -5.26
N ARG A 80 -20.65 24.65 -5.11
CA ARG A 80 -20.92 25.85 -4.29
C ARG A 80 -22.13 26.64 -4.78
N THR A 81 -22.34 26.74 -6.10
CA THR A 81 -23.49 27.41 -6.70
C THR A 81 -24.82 26.77 -6.26
N VAL A 82 -24.87 25.44 -6.29
CA VAL A 82 -26.07 24.70 -5.84
C VAL A 82 -26.24 24.76 -4.32
N MET A 83 -25.18 24.68 -3.55
CA MET A 83 -25.23 24.85 -2.09
C MET A 83 -25.78 26.24 -1.68
N ASN A 84 -25.55 27.25 -2.51
CA ASN A 84 -26.11 28.61 -2.31
C ASN A 84 -27.54 28.78 -2.87
N GLY A 85 -28.25 27.70 -3.16
CA GLY A 85 -29.63 27.69 -3.60
C GLY A 85 -29.88 28.10 -5.06
N ARG A 86 -28.83 28.23 -5.88
CA ARG A 86 -28.95 28.49 -7.32
C ARG A 86 -29.15 27.18 -8.08
N LYS A 87 -30.06 27.18 -9.06
CA LYS A 87 -30.26 26.03 -9.94
C LYS A 87 -29.04 25.82 -10.82
N ASN A 88 -28.44 24.65 -10.76
CA ASN A 88 -27.41 24.17 -11.66
C ASN A 88 -27.44 22.63 -11.67
N ASP A 89 -27.29 22.04 -12.83
CA ASP A 89 -27.24 20.58 -12.94
C ASP A 89 -25.90 20.06 -12.43
N LEU A 90 -25.96 19.21 -11.41
CA LEU A 90 -24.79 18.61 -10.75
C LEU A 90 -24.68 17.13 -11.09
N TYR A 91 -24.43 16.83 -12.37
CA TYR A 91 -24.15 15.46 -12.79
C TYR A 91 -23.07 15.45 -13.87
N ILE A 92 -22.47 14.30 -14.05
CA ILE A 92 -21.60 13.97 -15.18
C ILE A 92 -22.25 12.79 -15.90
N ASP A 93 -22.57 12.95 -17.18
CA ASP A 93 -23.01 11.85 -18.01
C ASP A 93 -21.82 10.91 -18.25
N ALA A 94 -21.81 9.79 -17.54
CA ALA A 94 -20.72 8.85 -17.60
C ALA A 94 -20.53 8.24 -18.99
N GLN A 95 -21.59 8.08 -19.80
CA GLN A 95 -21.50 7.57 -21.16
C GLN A 95 -20.87 8.56 -22.12
N ALA A 96 -21.29 9.82 -22.04
CA ALA A 96 -20.76 10.88 -22.90
C ALA A 96 -19.32 11.26 -22.54
N ASP A 97 -18.91 11.00 -21.28
CA ASP A 97 -17.61 11.42 -20.74
C ASP A 97 -16.64 10.24 -20.53
N ILE A 98 -16.89 9.09 -21.16
CA ILE A 98 -16.01 7.92 -21.12
C ILE A 98 -14.69 8.21 -21.79
N GLN A 99 -13.60 7.86 -21.10
CA GLN A 99 -12.26 7.77 -21.65
C GLN A 99 -11.63 6.43 -21.29
N GLN A 100 -11.15 5.69 -22.28
CA GLN A 100 -10.37 4.47 -22.03
C GLN A 100 -8.95 4.84 -21.61
N ARG A 101 -8.49 4.28 -20.48
CA ARG A 101 -7.14 4.43 -19.95
C ARG A 101 -6.50 3.08 -19.71
N ALA A 102 -5.22 2.99 -20.09
CA ALA A 102 -4.39 1.83 -19.78
C ALA A 102 -3.75 1.98 -18.41
N ALA A 103 -3.59 0.87 -17.70
CA ALA A 103 -2.84 0.77 -16.48
C ALA A 103 -1.93 -0.47 -16.53
N LEU A 104 -0.63 -0.29 -16.32
CA LEU A 104 0.31 -1.37 -16.11
C LEU A 104 0.26 -1.76 -14.64
N VAL A 105 -0.08 -3.03 -14.36
CA VAL A 105 -0.22 -3.59 -13.01
C VAL A 105 0.65 -4.81 -12.84
N LEU A 106 0.94 -5.19 -11.59
CA LEU A 106 1.57 -6.47 -11.28
C LEU A 106 0.52 -7.58 -11.26
N LYS A 107 0.92 -8.81 -11.60
CA LYS A 107 0.09 -10.02 -11.49
C LYS A 107 0.78 -11.09 -10.65
N ASN A 108 -0.05 -11.94 -10.01
CA ASN A 108 0.39 -13.07 -9.18
C ASN A 108 1.39 -12.64 -8.09
N VAL A 109 1.04 -11.58 -7.38
CA VAL A 109 1.93 -11.00 -6.35
C VAL A 109 1.91 -11.83 -5.08
N HIS A 110 3.11 -12.01 -4.49
CA HIS A 110 3.27 -12.79 -3.27
C HIS A 110 4.47 -12.25 -2.48
N TYR A 111 4.22 -11.81 -1.24
CA TYR A 111 5.21 -11.19 -0.37
C TYR A 111 5.13 -11.75 1.04
N VAL A 112 6.25 -11.67 1.77
CA VAL A 112 6.26 -11.71 3.23
C VAL A 112 6.72 -10.35 3.72
N LEU A 113 5.93 -9.76 4.62
CA LEU A 113 6.21 -8.49 5.28
C LEU A 113 6.75 -8.77 6.68
N GLU A 114 7.99 -8.37 6.94
CA GLU A 114 8.57 -8.34 8.29
C GLU A 114 8.42 -6.93 8.83
N ALA A 115 7.78 -6.79 9.98
CA ALA A 115 7.48 -5.50 10.56
C ALA A 115 7.45 -5.56 12.08
N HIS A 116 7.70 -4.41 12.70
CA HIS A 116 7.44 -4.17 14.11
C HIS A 116 6.49 -2.97 14.25
N PHE A 117 6.12 -2.64 15.45
CA PHE A 117 5.38 -1.41 15.73
C PHE A 117 6.00 -0.66 16.90
N ASP A 118 5.90 0.65 16.83
CA ASP A 118 6.26 1.58 17.89
C ASP A 118 5.01 2.02 18.65
N MET A 119 5.14 2.22 19.95
CA MET A 119 4.12 2.86 20.76
C MET A 119 4.12 4.36 20.48
N THR A 120 2.94 4.95 20.30
CA THR A 120 2.79 6.38 20.07
C THR A 120 2.42 7.11 21.38
N ASP A 121 2.51 8.43 21.37
CA ASP A 121 2.05 9.33 22.46
C ASP A 121 0.54 9.27 22.71
N LYS A 122 -0.24 8.65 21.80
CA LYS A 122 -1.69 8.44 21.92
C LYS A 122 -2.04 7.09 22.56
N ALA A 123 -1.05 6.34 23.05
CA ALA A 123 -1.30 5.10 23.77
C ALA A 123 -1.97 5.40 25.10
N SER A 124 -3.03 4.65 25.41
CA SER A 124 -3.71 4.75 26.70
C SER A 124 -2.91 4.00 27.79
N PRO A 125 -3.14 4.28 29.08
CA PRO A 125 -2.48 3.55 30.18
C PRO A 125 -2.73 2.04 30.17
N THR A 126 -3.78 1.58 29.50
CA THR A 126 -4.12 0.15 29.37
C THR A 126 -3.51 -0.49 28.13
N ASP A 127 -2.83 0.28 27.29
CA ASP A 127 -2.17 -0.23 26.09
C ASP A 127 -0.75 -0.71 26.42
N SER A 128 -0.39 -1.84 25.85
CA SER A 128 0.95 -2.40 25.99
C SER A 128 1.39 -3.11 24.72
N PRO A 129 2.69 -3.22 24.47
CA PRO A 129 3.20 -3.97 23.33
C PRO A 129 2.69 -5.41 23.29
N ALA A 130 2.59 -6.08 24.44
CA ALA A 130 2.08 -7.44 24.55
C ALA A 130 0.62 -7.55 24.08
N LYS A 131 -0.23 -6.58 24.49
CA LYS A 131 -1.63 -6.51 24.06
C LYS A 131 -1.76 -6.44 22.54
N PHE A 132 -1.00 -5.54 21.88
CA PHE A 132 -1.08 -5.38 20.43
C PHE A 132 -0.52 -6.59 19.68
N GLN A 133 0.53 -7.23 20.21
CA GLN A 133 1.07 -8.47 19.65
C GLN A 133 0.04 -9.60 19.69
N GLU A 134 -0.61 -9.81 20.82
CA GLU A 134 -1.65 -10.84 20.95
C GLU A 134 -2.87 -10.53 20.07
N MET A 135 -3.25 -9.26 19.94
CA MET A 135 -4.32 -8.86 19.03
C MET A 135 -3.96 -9.17 17.57
N MET A 136 -2.76 -8.83 17.13
CA MET A 136 -2.30 -9.11 15.75
C MET A 136 -2.21 -10.62 15.50
N LYS A 137 -1.60 -11.37 16.40
CA LYS A 137 -1.52 -12.83 16.33
C LYS A 137 -2.89 -13.47 16.16
N ARG A 138 -3.85 -13.12 17.02
CA ARG A 138 -5.23 -13.61 16.95
C ARG A 138 -5.91 -13.27 15.62
N ARG A 139 -5.70 -12.04 15.10
CA ARG A 139 -6.27 -11.64 13.81
C ARG A 139 -5.69 -12.43 12.65
N LEU A 140 -4.38 -12.65 12.64
CA LEU A 140 -3.71 -13.46 11.62
C LEU A 140 -4.16 -14.93 11.66
N GLU A 141 -4.30 -15.51 12.84
CA GLU A 141 -4.76 -16.90 13.03
C GLU A 141 -6.22 -17.10 12.58
N LYS A 142 -7.07 -16.07 12.77
CA LYS A 142 -8.50 -16.12 12.40
C LYS A 142 -8.82 -15.50 11.05
N GLY A 143 -7.85 -14.95 10.32
CA GLY A 143 -8.08 -14.21 9.09
C GLY A 143 -8.92 -12.95 9.27
N GLN A 144 -8.85 -12.31 10.45
CA GLN A 144 -9.65 -11.13 10.80
C GLN A 144 -8.92 -9.85 10.45
N CYS A 145 -9.62 -8.87 9.90
CA CYS A 145 -9.11 -7.54 9.60
C CYS A 145 -10.15 -6.47 9.98
N TYR A 146 -9.68 -5.24 10.17
CA TYR A 146 -10.56 -4.09 10.38
C TYR A 146 -11.31 -3.74 9.10
N HIS A 147 -10.61 -3.70 7.98
CA HIS A 147 -11.19 -3.66 6.63
C HIS A 147 -10.33 -4.50 5.70
N GLN A 148 -10.90 -4.94 4.57
CA GLN A 148 -10.21 -5.78 3.62
C GLN A 148 -8.90 -5.11 3.14
N PRO A 149 -7.72 -5.70 3.37
CA PRO A 149 -6.47 -5.20 2.80
C PRO A 149 -6.50 -5.27 1.27
N TYR A 150 -5.73 -4.39 0.63
CA TYR A 150 -5.63 -4.35 -0.83
C TYR A 150 -4.24 -3.93 -1.31
N PHE A 151 -3.88 -4.33 -2.51
CA PHE A 151 -2.60 -4.04 -3.15
C PHE A 151 -2.64 -2.74 -3.96
N GLY A 152 -2.62 -1.60 -3.26
CA GLY A 152 -2.58 -0.24 -3.84
C GLY A 152 -3.94 0.27 -4.32
N CYS A 153 -4.79 -0.57 -4.93
CA CYS A 153 -6.15 -0.25 -5.35
C CYS A 153 -7.16 -1.19 -4.70
N ARG A 154 -8.31 -0.68 -4.28
CA ARG A 154 -9.36 -1.47 -3.58
C ARG A 154 -9.90 -2.64 -4.40
N GLU A 155 -9.81 -2.58 -5.72
CA GLU A 155 -10.20 -3.65 -6.64
C GLU A 155 -9.22 -4.84 -6.65
N PHE A 156 -8.03 -4.70 -6.03
CA PHE A 156 -7.03 -5.76 -5.90
C PHE A 156 -6.90 -6.21 -4.44
N PRO A 157 -7.82 -7.04 -3.95
CA PRO A 157 -7.81 -7.47 -2.56
C PRO A 157 -6.55 -8.27 -2.25
N ALA A 158 -5.97 -8.03 -1.08
CA ALA A 158 -4.87 -8.79 -0.53
C ALA A 158 -5.39 -9.86 0.40
N LYS A 159 -5.06 -11.12 0.12
CA LYS A 159 -5.18 -12.22 1.07
C LYS A 159 -3.98 -12.19 2.00
N PHE A 160 -4.18 -12.58 3.25
CA PHE A 160 -3.10 -12.55 4.24
C PHE A 160 -3.20 -13.73 5.20
N ARG A 161 -2.05 -14.12 5.75
CA ARG A 161 -1.94 -15.09 6.85
C ARG A 161 -0.64 -14.89 7.60
N LYS A 162 -0.52 -15.51 8.76
CA LYS A 162 0.73 -15.56 9.52
C LYS A 162 1.76 -16.37 8.75
N TRP A 163 3.01 -15.87 8.71
CA TRP A 163 4.14 -16.66 8.23
C TRP A 163 4.61 -17.61 9.32
N GLU A 164 4.67 -18.90 9.02
CA GLU A 164 4.97 -19.95 10.02
C GLU A 164 6.37 -20.56 9.88
N PHE A 165 7.07 -20.24 8.80
CA PHE A 165 8.38 -20.83 8.52
C PHE A 165 9.52 -20.00 9.10
N LYS A 166 10.65 -20.66 9.45
CA LYS A 166 11.84 -19.99 9.97
C LYS A 166 12.62 -19.24 8.88
N THR A 167 12.54 -19.70 7.64
CA THR A 167 13.26 -19.14 6.48
C THR A 167 12.27 -18.69 5.41
N VAL A 168 12.65 -17.67 4.66
CA VAL A 168 11.86 -17.19 3.53
C VAL A 168 12.62 -17.45 2.25
N ASN A 169 12.09 -18.33 1.40
CA ASN A 169 12.63 -18.58 0.06
C ASN A 169 12.05 -17.56 -0.91
N THR A 170 12.90 -16.68 -1.43
CA THR A 170 12.51 -15.63 -2.37
C THR A 170 12.56 -16.11 -3.82
N ALA A 171 11.90 -15.40 -4.72
CA ALA A 171 11.96 -15.67 -6.16
C ALA A 171 13.29 -15.27 -6.82
N TYR A 172 14.16 -14.54 -6.11
CA TYR A 172 15.40 -13.97 -6.64
C TYR A 172 16.64 -14.34 -5.80
N PRO A 173 16.94 -15.64 -5.59
CA PRO A 173 18.15 -16.04 -4.88
C PRO A 173 19.39 -15.59 -5.66
N ASN A 174 20.44 -15.18 -4.94
CA ASN A 174 21.74 -14.78 -5.50
C ASN A 174 21.66 -13.63 -6.55
N THR A 175 20.62 -12.81 -6.48
CA THR A 175 20.39 -11.72 -7.43
C THR A 175 20.34 -10.39 -6.69
N THR A 176 20.99 -9.38 -7.28
CA THR A 176 20.80 -7.98 -6.87
C THR A 176 20.16 -7.23 -8.03
N LYS A 177 19.02 -6.59 -7.77
CA LYS A 177 18.28 -5.79 -8.75
C LYS A 177 18.06 -4.39 -8.20
N GLU A 178 18.54 -3.38 -8.89
CA GLU A 178 18.23 -1.99 -8.61
C GLU A 178 16.82 -1.68 -9.13
N LEU A 179 15.95 -1.19 -8.25
CA LEU A 179 14.58 -0.80 -8.58
C LEU A 179 14.43 0.71 -8.76
N GLY A 180 15.52 1.46 -8.48
CA GLY A 180 15.56 2.90 -8.57
C GLY A 180 14.81 3.62 -7.46
N LEU A 181 14.44 4.86 -7.72
CA LEU A 181 13.76 5.70 -6.74
C LEU A 181 12.32 5.21 -6.54
N MET A 182 11.97 4.86 -5.31
CA MET A 182 10.67 4.33 -4.94
C MET A 182 10.04 5.16 -3.80
N LEU A 183 8.71 5.30 -3.85
CA LEU A 183 7.96 5.95 -2.79
C LEU A 183 8.11 5.15 -1.48
N TYR A 184 8.65 5.81 -0.45
CA TYR A 184 8.75 5.26 0.89
C TYR A 184 7.44 5.44 1.66
N ASP A 185 7.02 6.69 1.86
CA ASP A 185 5.77 7.05 2.53
C ASP A 185 5.37 8.49 2.17
N MET A 186 4.23 8.94 2.68
CA MET A 186 3.81 10.33 2.60
C MET A 186 4.04 11.01 3.95
N ASP A 187 4.66 12.18 3.94
CA ASP A 187 4.78 13.03 5.12
C ASP A 187 3.52 13.90 5.26
N TYR A 188 2.74 13.64 6.30
CA TYR A 188 1.54 14.39 6.66
C TYR A 188 1.82 15.49 7.70
N GLY A 189 3.06 15.98 7.78
CA GLY A 189 3.46 17.02 8.71
C GLY A 189 2.67 18.33 8.58
N LYS A 190 3.09 19.36 9.29
CA LYS A 190 2.43 20.68 9.29
C LYS A 190 2.63 21.38 7.94
N GLY A 191 1.64 21.32 7.05
CA GLY A 191 1.68 21.99 5.76
C GLY A 191 1.17 21.10 4.61
N GLU A 192 1.84 21.14 3.48
CA GLU A 192 1.53 20.30 2.33
C GLU A 192 1.97 18.85 2.56
N ILE A 193 1.15 17.91 2.06
CA ILE A 193 1.48 16.49 2.07
C ILE A 193 2.60 16.27 1.04
N THR A 194 3.79 15.84 1.50
CA THR A 194 4.94 15.61 0.63
C THR A 194 5.32 14.14 0.54
N PRO A 195 5.64 13.63 -0.66
CA PRO A 195 6.12 12.28 -0.82
C PRO A 195 7.57 12.15 -0.34
N MET A 196 7.86 11.05 0.31
CA MET A 196 9.22 10.65 0.70
C MET A 196 9.66 9.47 -0.16
N TYR A 197 10.91 9.48 -0.59
CA TYR A 197 11.47 8.48 -1.50
C TYR A 197 12.73 7.84 -0.92
N PHE A 198 13.11 6.69 -1.46
CA PHE A 198 14.36 6.02 -1.16
C PHE A 198 14.88 5.27 -2.39
N ASN A 199 16.18 4.98 -2.43
CA ASN A 199 16.77 4.13 -3.45
C ASN A 199 16.52 2.66 -3.11
N ALA A 200 15.63 2.04 -3.88
CA ALA A 200 15.21 0.66 -3.66
C ALA A 200 16.15 -0.33 -4.34
N VAL A 201 16.74 -1.23 -3.56
CA VAL A 201 17.59 -2.31 -4.04
C VAL A 201 17.09 -3.63 -3.50
N LEU A 202 16.73 -4.54 -4.40
CA LEU A 202 16.30 -5.89 -4.07
C LEU A 202 17.55 -6.81 -4.04
N LYS A 203 17.98 -7.23 -2.85
CA LYS A 203 19.11 -8.17 -2.67
C LYS A 203 18.58 -9.54 -2.28
N ASN A 204 18.90 -10.56 -3.06
CA ASN A 204 18.41 -11.93 -2.82
C ASN A 204 16.87 -12.00 -2.70
N GLY A 205 16.15 -11.12 -3.41
CA GLY A 205 14.71 -11.02 -3.34
C GLY A 205 14.16 -10.34 -2.07
N VAL A 206 15.01 -9.65 -1.31
CA VAL A 206 14.65 -8.91 -0.09
C VAL A 206 14.88 -7.42 -0.30
N LEU A 207 13.87 -6.63 -0.01
CA LEU A 207 13.95 -5.18 0.12
C LEU A 207 14.10 -4.88 1.62
N ASP A 208 15.33 -4.52 2.04
CA ASP A 208 15.66 -4.19 3.43
C ASP A 208 15.50 -2.69 3.67
N LEU A 209 14.65 -2.33 4.62
CA LEU A 209 14.29 -0.94 4.94
C LEU A 209 14.88 -0.47 6.27
N THR A 210 15.59 -1.35 7.00
CA THR A 210 16.07 -1.06 8.36
C THR A 210 17.06 0.11 8.43
N ASN A 211 17.84 0.32 7.37
CA ASN A 211 18.85 1.38 7.30
C ASN A 211 18.76 2.14 5.96
N CYS A 212 17.58 2.25 5.36
CA CYS A 212 17.44 2.97 4.11
C CYS A 212 17.48 4.48 4.33
N GLU A 213 18.20 5.20 3.47
CA GLU A 213 18.20 6.65 3.44
C GLU A 213 16.93 7.15 2.75
N VAL A 214 16.19 8.04 3.43
CA VAL A 214 14.92 8.58 2.94
C VAL A 214 15.09 10.03 2.52
N TYR A 215 14.73 10.34 1.28
CA TYR A 215 14.80 11.67 0.68
C TYR A 215 13.41 12.33 0.67
N ARG A 216 13.39 13.66 0.86
CA ARG A 216 12.20 14.52 0.84
C ARG A 216 12.21 15.46 -0.35
#